data_b69248ac678bdb1ad97b934fcfd31321
#
_entry.id   b69248ac678bdb1ad97b934fcfd31321
#
_cell.length_a   1.000
_cell.length_b   1.000
_cell.length_c   1.000
_cell.angle_alpha   90.00
_cell.angle_beta   90.00
_cell.angle_gamma   90.00
#
_symmetry.space_group_name_H-M   'P 1'
#
loop_
_entity.id
_entity.type
_entity.pdbx_description
1 polymer ?
#
loop_
_entity_poly.entity_id
_entity_poly.type
_entity_poly.pdbx_seq_one_letter_code
_entity_poly.pdbx_strand_id
1 'polypeptide(L)'
;MWLFNNNYITIFYGLERTGLEQSNILSHLKYPIIFLLKQIGILVPFFFLIFLLVKKIKFKFNLKDKKLLFLISVNILPIILMFLTSVITGSKIRTMWMTPFYLFFGVLVVYVFQTQINFKNLNKFIIT
;
A
#
# COMPACT_ATOMS: atom_id res chain seq x y z
N MET A 1 26.56 -25.76 -9.76
CA MET A 1 25.45 -24.83 -10.11
C MET A 1 24.12 -25.55 -9.86
N TRP A 2 23.57 -25.36 -8.66
CA TRP A 2 22.40 -26.10 -8.17
C TRP A 2 21.13 -25.89 -9.04
N LEU A 3 20.87 -24.69 -9.51
CA LEU A 3 19.72 -24.33 -10.35
C LEU A 3 19.66 -25.11 -11.68
N PHE A 4 20.79 -25.28 -12.33
CA PHE A 4 20.87 -26.07 -13.58
C PHE A 4 20.61 -27.56 -13.35
N ASN A 5 21.10 -28.11 -12.23
CA ASN A 5 20.94 -29.51 -11.92
C ASN A 5 19.51 -29.88 -11.45
N ASN A 6 18.72 -28.88 -11.02
CA ASN A 6 17.35 -29.06 -10.53
C ASN A 6 16.30 -28.44 -11.48
N ASN A 7 16.54 -28.42 -12.79
CA ASN A 7 15.56 -27.98 -13.80
C ASN A 7 14.86 -26.67 -13.48
N TYR A 8 15.57 -25.70 -12.87
CA TYR A 8 15.02 -24.37 -12.51
C TYR A 8 13.76 -24.41 -11.64
N ILE A 9 13.58 -25.45 -10.82
CA ILE A 9 12.36 -25.72 -10.04
C ILE A 9 11.93 -24.52 -9.19
N THR A 10 12.87 -23.74 -8.65
CA THR A 10 12.59 -22.53 -7.86
C THR A 10 12.02 -21.40 -8.69
N ILE A 11 12.44 -21.30 -9.96
CA ILE A 11 11.93 -20.29 -10.90
C ILE A 11 10.51 -20.64 -11.31
N PHE A 12 10.27 -21.90 -11.70
CA PHE A 12 8.93 -22.40 -12.05
C PHE A 12 7.96 -22.27 -10.87
N TYR A 13 8.38 -22.61 -9.67
CA TYR A 13 7.58 -22.41 -8.46
C TYR A 13 7.24 -20.94 -8.22
N GLY A 14 8.19 -20.03 -8.46
CA GLY A 14 7.97 -18.59 -8.38
C GLY A 14 6.94 -18.11 -9.41
N LEU A 15 7.05 -18.54 -10.65
CA LEU A 15 6.13 -18.21 -11.75
C LEU A 15 4.72 -18.75 -11.49
N GLU A 16 4.59 -20.02 -11.12
CA GLU A 16 3.31 -20.62 -10.76
C GLU A 16 2.63 -19.85 -9.61
N ARG A 17 3.40 -19.49 -8.60
CA ARG A 17 2.89 -18.76 -7.44
C ARG A 17 2.42 -17.33 -7.74
N THR A 18 2.92 -16.70 -8.79
CA THR A 18 2.46 -15.40 -9.30
C THR A 18 1.25 -15.53 -10.21
N GLY A 19 0.90 -16.75 -10.65
CA GLY A 19 -0.21 -17.01 -11.56
C GLY A 19 0.05 -16.58 -13.00
N LEU A 20 1.31 -16.35 -13.39
CA LEU A 20 1.71 -15.96 -14.74
C LEU A 20 1.38 -17.03 -15.79
N GLU A 21 1.41 -18.30 -15.42
CA GLU A 21 1.10 -19.41 -16.35
C GLU A 21 -0.39 -19.49 -16.75
N GLN A 22 -1.28 -18.89 -15.96
CA GLN A 22 -2.74 -18.91 -16.17
C GLN A 22 -3.31 -17.54 -16.48
N SER A 23 -2.51 -16.62 -17.03
CA SER A 23 -2.94 -15.27 -17.32
C SER A 23 -3.89 -15.21 -18.50
N ASN A 24 -5.18 -15.15 -18.22
CA ASN A 24 -6.23 -14.79 -19.17
C ASN A 24 -6.38 -13.25 -19.22
N ILE A 25 -6.93 -12.71 -20.29
CA ILE A 25 -7.22 -11.26 -20.42
C ILE A 25 -7.98 -10.72 -19.20
N LEU A 26 -8.90 -11.50 -18.63
CA LEU A 26 -9.61 -11.17 -17.41
C LEU A 26 -8.72 -11.03 -16.16
N SER A 27 -7.58 -11.72 -16.13
CA SER A 27 -6.62 -11.66 -15.02
C SER A 27 -5.98 -10.27 -14.91
N HIS A 28 -5.73 -9.61 -16.04
CA HIS A 28 -5.15 -8.26 -16.10
C HIS A 28 -6.06 -7.18 -15.51
N LEU A 29 -7.35 -7.42 -15.39
CA LEU A 29 -8.30 -6.52 -14.72
C LEU A 29 -8.65 -6.99 -13.31
N LYS A 30 -8.87 -8.29 -13.13
CA LYS A 30 -9.31 -8.87 -11.86
C LYS A 30 -8.27 -8.71 -10.75
N TYR A 31 -7.01 -9.06 -11.01
CA TYR A 31 -5.97 -9.05 -9.98
C TYR A 31 -5.59 -7.65 -9.50
N PRO A 32 -5.44 -6.62 -10.38
CA PRO A 32 -5.20 -5.25 -9.91
C PRO A 32 -6.33 -4.70 -9.04
N ILE A 33 -7.58 -4.99 -9.40
CA ILE A 33 -8.76 -4.54 -8.62
C ILE A 33 -8.76 -5.23 -7.24
N ILE A 34 -8.55 -6.54 -7.19
CA ILE A 34 -8.45 -7.28 -5.93
C ILE A 34 -7.29 -6.75 -5.08
N PHE A 35 -6.16 -6.43 -5.72
CA PHE A 35 -5.02 -5.83 -5.03
C PHE A 35 -5.42 -4.51 -4.35
N LEU A 36 -6.02 -3.57 -5.08
CA LEU A 36 -6.46 -2.28 -4.54
C LEU A 36 -7.49 -2.44 -3.41
N LEU A 37 -8.48 -3.31 -3.57
CA LEU A 37 -9.48 -3.58 -2.53
C LEU A 37 -8.83 -4.09 -1.23
N LYS A 38 -7.85 -4.98 -1.35
CA LYS A 38 -7.08 -5.47 -0.19
C LYS A 38 -6.25 -4.37 0.46
N GLN A 39 -5.65 -3.46 -0.32
CA GLN A 39 -4.91 -2.32 0.22
C GLN A 39 -5.84 -1.39 1.02
N ILE A 40 -7.00 -1.07 0.47
CA ILE A 40 -8.02 -0.28 1.18
C ILE A 40 -8.43 -0.99 2.48
N GLY A 41 -8.72 -2.30 2.43
CA GLY A 41 -9.09 -3.09 3.61
C GLY A 41 -8.05 -3.05 4.73
N ILE A 42 -6.75 -3.12 4.40
CA ILE A 42 -5.66 -3.01 5.37
C ILE A 42 -5.59 -1.61 5.99
N LEU A 43 -5.90 -0.57 5.22
CA LEU A 43 -5.85 0.82 5.69
C LEU A 43 -7.10 1.26 6.46
N VAL A 44 -8.24 0.53 6.38
CA VAL A 44 -9.48 0.86 7.10
C VAL A 44 -9.28 1.07 8.60
N PRO A 45 -8.66 0.14 9.36
CA PRO A 45 -8.47 0.35 10.80
C PRO A 45 -7.59 1.56 11.10
N PHE A 46 -6.62 1.84 10.24
CA PHE A 46 -5.77 3.01 10.36
C PHE A 46 -6.55 4.32 10.13
N PHE A 47 -7.40 4.38 9.12
CA PHE A 47 -8.28 5.54 8.88
C PHE A 47 -9.28 5.75 10.02
N PHE A 48 -9.79 4.67 10.61
CA PHE A 48 -10.67 4.76 11.78
C PHE A 48 -9.95 5.42 12.95
N LEU A 49 -8.70 5.04 13.23
CA LEU A 49 -7.89 5.67 14.29
C LEU A 49 -7.64 7.16 14.01
N ILE A 50 -7.37 7.53 12.75
CA ILE A 50 -7.20 8.94 12.36
C ILE A 50 -8.49 9.73 12.64
N PHE A 51 -9.64 9.16 12.28
CA PHE A 51 -10.94 9.81 12.49
C PHE A 51 -11.21 10.08 13.99
N LEU A 52 -10.78 9.20 14.88
CA LEU A 52 -10.85 9.42 16.32
C LEU A 52 -9.92 10.55 16.80
N LEU A 53 -8.75 10.69 16.17
CA LEU A 53 -7.74 11.66 16.58
C LEU A 53 -8.05 13.08 16.07
N VAL A 54 -8.62 13.19 14.87
CA VAL A 54 -8.83 14.46 14.15
C VAL A 54 -10.32 14.82 14.12
N LYS A 55 -10.70 15.85 14.86
CA LYS A 55 -12.11 16.31 14.97
C LYS A 55 -12.68 16.95 13.70
N LYS A 56 -11.82 17.62 12.92
CA LYS A 56 -12.19 18.28 11.65
C LYS A 56 -11.10 18.02 10.63
N ILE A 57 -11.42 17.23 9.61
CA ILE A 57 -10.49 16.89 8.54
C ILE A 57 -10.44 18.09 7.58
N LYS A 58 -9.40 18.91 7.68
CA LYS A 58 -9.09 19.95 6.70
C LYS A 58 -7.79 19.57 5.97
N PHE A 59 -7.91 19.12 4.76
CA PHE A 59 -6.74 18.87 3.92
C PHE A 59 -6.14 20.18 3.44
N LYS A 60 -5.00 20.57 4.02
CA LYS A 60 -4.18 21.67 3.50
C LYS A 60 -3.02 21.06 2.69
N PHE A 61 -3.27 20.77 1.43
CA PHE A 61 -2.22 20.32 0.52
C PHE A 61 -1.46 21.53 -0.04
N ASN A 62 -0.26 21.74 0.44
CA ASN A 62 0.66 22.68 -0.19
C ASN A 62 1.65 21.90 -1.08
N LEU A 63 1.34 21.80 -2.36
CA LEU A 63 2.18 21.11 -3.34
C LEU A 63 3.58 21.73 -3.53
N LYS A 64 3.84 22.91 -2.96
CA LYS A 64 5.17 23.54 -2.95
C LYS A 64 6.06 22.99 -1.82
N ASP A 65 5.49 22.25 -0.87
CA ASP A 65 6.24 21.67 0.24
C ASP A 65 6.94 20.39 -0.20
N LYS A 66 8.26 20.45 -0.34
CA LYS A 66 9.11 19.34 -0.76
C LYS A 66 9.03 18.13 0.19
N LYS A 67 8.81 18.36 1.50
CA LYS A 67 8.67 17.28 2.48
C LYS A 67 7.37 16.52 2.28
N LEU A 68 6.27 17.23 2.04
CA LEU A 68 4.98 16.64 1.72
C LEU A 68 5.04 15.82 0.43
N LEU A 69 5.64 16.37 -0.63
CA LEU A 69 5.80 15.67 -1.90
C LEU A 69 6.63 14.38 -1.73
N PHE A 70 7.72 14.43 -0.98
CA PHE A 70 8.53 13.26 -0.69
C PHE A 70 7.72 12.18 0.02
N LEU A 71 6.99 12.53 1.09
CA LEU A 71 6.16 11.60 1.84
C LEU A 71 5.04 10.99 0.98
N ILE A 72 4.39 11.79 0.13
CA ILE A 72 3.38 11.32 -0.81
C ILE A 72 4.01 10.34 -1.81
N SER A 73 5.16 10.69 -2.39
CA SER A 73 5.84 9.84 -3.37
C SER A 73 6.22 8.50 -2.78
N VAL A 74 6.83 8.46 -1.59
CA VAL A 74 7.24 7.21 -0.93
C VAL A 74 6.05 6.30 -0.62
N ASN A 75 4.88 6.86 -0.32
CA ASN A 75 3.69 6.08 0.00
C ASN A 75 2.89 5.65 -1.24
N ILE A 76 2.71 6.56 -2.20
CA ILE A 76 1.79 6.34 -3.34
C ILE A 76 2.51 5.68 -4.51
N LEU A 77 3.76 6.06 -4.79
CA LEU A 77 4.50 5.53 -5.94
C LEU A 77 4.61 4.00 -5.94
N PRO A 78 4.95 3.32 -4.83
CA PRO A 78 4.99 1.86 -4.80
C PRO A 78 3.64 1.21 -5.11
N ILE A 79 2.54 1.80 -4.62
CA ILE A 79 1.18 1.29 -4.90
C ILE A 79 0.88 1.37 -6.40
N ILE A 80 1.20 2.52 -7.01
CA ILE A 80 1.01 2.73 -8.45
C ILE A 80 1.88 1.76 -9.27
N LEU A 81 3.16 1.61 -8.92
CA LEU A 81 4.06 0.71 -9.63
C LEU A 81 3.59 -0.75 -9.53
N MET A 82 3.20 -1.21 -8.35
CA MET A 82 2.66 -2.56 -8.18
C MET A 82 1.34 -2.77 -8.92
N PHE A 83 0.45 -1.77 -8.90
CA PHE A 83 -0.78 -1.81 -9.69
C PHE A 83 -0.51 -1.94 -11.18
N LEU A 84 0.39 -1.09 -11.73
CA LEU A 84 0.79 -1.14 -13.14
C LEU A 84 1.42 -2.48 -13.50
N THR A 85 2.31 -2.99 -12.64
CA THR A 85 2.91 -4.32 -12.84
C THR A 85 1.83 -5.40 -12.93
N SER A 86 0.84 -5.39 -12.05
CA SER A 86 -0.28 -6.34 -12.08
C SER A 86 -1.13 -6.21 -13.35
N VAL A 87 -1.37 -4.98 -13.82
CA VAL A 87 -2.12 -4.74 -15.07
C VAL A 87 -1.34 -5.27 -16.29
N ILE A 88 -0.04 -5.01 -16.36
CA ILE A 88 0.80 -5.39 -17.50
C ILE A 88 1.01 -6.91 -17.54
N THR A 89 1.35 -7.50 -16.39
CA THR A 89 1.73 -8.93 -16.33
C THR A 89 0.56 -9.88 -16.10
N GLY A 90 -0.61 -9.36 -15.66
CA GLY A 90 -1.73 -10.20 -15.21
C GLY A 90 -1.41 -11.03 -13.96
N SER A 91 -0.34 -10.68 -13.23
CA SER A 91 0.13 -11.45 -12.08
C SER A 91 -0.62 -11.10 -10.79
N LYS A 92 -0.77 -12.09 -9.91
CA LYS A 92 -1.37 -11.94 -8.58
C LYS A 92 -0.35 -11.41 -7.59
N ILE A 93 -0.40 -10.11 -7.30
CA ILE A 93 0.50 -9.48 -6.33
C ILE A 93 0.05 -9.78 -4.89
N ARG A 94 1.02 -10.13 -4.04
CA ARG A 94 0.78 -10.37 -2.61
C ARG A 94 0.79 -9.06 -1.84
N THR A 95 -0.23 -8.85 -1.04
CA THR A 95 -0.39 -7.65 -0.21
C THR A 95 0.75 -7.44 0.77
N MET A 96 1.38 -8.52 1.26
CA MET A 96 2.49 -8.44 2.22
C MET A 96 3.70 -7.66 1.68
N TRP A 97 3.88 -7.57 0.36
CA TRP A 97 5.00 -6.82 -0.24
C TRP A 97 4.86 -5.31 -0.05
N MET A 98 3.64 -4.83 0.25
CA MET A 98 3.38 -3.42 0.52
C MET A 98 3.60 -3.02 1.98
N THR A 99 3.72 -3.98 2.91
CA THR A 99 3.84 -3.71 4.35
C THR A 99 4.94 -2.72 4.70
N PRO A 100 6.18 -2.79 4.14
CA PRO A 100 7.23 -1.83 4.47
C PRO A 100 6.86 -0.38 4.11
N PHE A 101 6.09 -0.18 3.05
CA PHE A 101 5.71 1.16 2.59
C PHE A 101 4.65 1.80 3.50
N TYR A 102 3.84 1.00 4.20
CA TYR A 102 2.85 1.52 5.14
C TYR A 102 3.45 2.10 6.42
N LEU A 103 4.71 1.82 6.74
CA LEU A 103 5.41 2.44 7.86
C LEU A 103 5.46 3.98 7.70
N PHE A 104 5.67 4.45 6.47
CA PHE A 104 5.72 5.88 6.17
C PHE A 104 4.32 6.53 6.11
N PHE A 105 3.27 5.73 6.02
CA PHE A 105 1.90 6.24 5.95
C PHE A 105 1.50 6.94 7.26
N GLY A 106 1.91 6.39 8.40
CA GLY A 106 1.71 7.04 9.71
C GLY A 106 2.40 8.40 9.78
N VAL A 107 3.63 8.50 9.27
CA VAL A 107 4.39 9.77 9.24
C VAL A 107 3.70 10.79 8.33
N LEU A 108 3.23 10.35 7.15
CA LEU A 108 2.47 11.20 6.22
C LEU A 108 1.24 11.79 6.90
N VAL A 109 0.46 10.95 7.60
CA VAL A 109 -0.76 11.38 8.29
C VAL A 109 -0.45 12.37 9.41
N VAL A 110 0.54 12.07 10.25
CA VAL A 110 0.96 13.00 11.31
C VAL A 110 1.40 14.32 10.71
N TYR A 111 2.16 14.29 9.61
CA TYR A 111 2.62 15.52 8.94
C TYR A 111 1.47 16.35 8.38
N VAL A 112 0.48 15.72 7.73
CA VAL A 112 -0.68 16.41 7.15
C VAL A 112 -1.59 16.98 8.23
N PHE A 113 -1.79 16.25 9.34
CA PHE A 113 -2.73 16.61 10.38
C PHE A 113 -2.09 17.23 11.62
N GLN A 114 -0.77 17.47 11.65
CA GLN A 114 -0.04 17.99 12.83
C GLN A 114 -0.67 19.24 13.46
N THR A 115 -1.27 20.13 12.65
CA THR A 115 -1.93 21.36 13.13
C THR A 115 -3.36 21.13 13.64
N GLN A 116 -3.92 19.94 13.41
CA GLN A 116 -5.32 19.61 13.70
C GLN A 116 -5.44 18.54 14.81
N ILE A 117 -4.32 17.94 15.21
CA ILE A 117 -4.26 16.96 16.28
C ILE A 117 -4.59 17.66 17.60
N ASN A 118 -5.65 17.20 18.26
CA ASN A 118 -6.04 17.71 19.57
C ASN A 118 -5.52 16.76 20.66
N PHE A 119 -4.58 17.22 21.46
CA PHE A 119 -3.99 16.44 22.56
C PHE A 119 -5.05 15.94 23.59
N LYS A 120 -6.19 16.63 23.72
CA LYS A 120 -7.28 16.15 24.59
C LYS A 120 -7.92 14.83 24.11
N ASN A 121 -7.80 14.52 22.81
CA ASN A 121 -8.29 13.27 22.24
C ASN A 121 -7.25 12.15 22.28
N LEU A 122 -6.00 12.46 22.65
CA LEU A 122 -4.91 11.48 22.74
C LEU A 122 -5.23 10.38 23.76
N ASN A 123 -5.84 10.74 24.90
CA ASN A 123 -6.25 9.76 25.90
C ASN A 123 -7.29 8.76 25.38
N LYS A 124 -8.23 9.22 24.54
CA LYS A 124 -9.19 8.33 23.88
C LYS A 124 -8.52 7.41 22.89
N PHE A 125 -7.55 7.92 22.14
CA PHE A 125 -6.76 7.16 21.17
C PHE A 125 -5.90 6.06 21.83
N ILE A 126 -5.35 6.31 23.04
CA ILE A 126 -4.50 5.34 23.76
C ILE A 126 -5.35 4.22 24.39
N ILE A 127 -6.60 4.51 24.74
CA ILE A 127 -7.51 3.56 25.42
C ILE A 127 -8.24 2.64 24.43
N THR A 128 -8.28 3.00 23.13
CA THR A 128 -8.90 2.22 22.05
C THR A 128 -7.90 1.27 21.42
#